data_d52be1edab1ad5b2f7b7de1aab5bb4ef
#
_entry.id   d52be1edab1ad5b2f7b7de1aab5bb4ef
#
_cell.length_a   1.000
_cell.length_b   1.000
_cell.length_c   1.000
_cell.angle_alpha   90.00
_cell.angle_beta   90.00
_cell.angle_gamma   90.00
#
_symmetry.space_group_name_H-M   'P 1'
#
loop_
_entity.id
_entity.type
_entity.pdbx_description
1 polymer ?
#
loop_
_entity_poly.entity_id
_entity_poly.type
_entity_poly.pdbx_seq_one_letter_code
_entity_poly.pdbx_strand_id
1 'polypeptide(L)'
;MKIRTITLIKILIILSSLPIFGQNFSIARIHYSGGGDWYSDPSSLPNLLKFLGENTQISVDEEEVRLRPTDPEFYQYPYLYLTGHGNVRFSAEEVTRLRESLLRGAFLHADDNYGMDASFREEIKRVFPNRDFIELPFDHPVFHIFYDFQNGLPKVHEHDGNPPQALGLFDENRLMVLYTFECDLGDGWEDPEVHNDPEEMRLRAL
;
A
#
# COMPACT_ATOMS: atom_id res chain seq x y z
N MET A 1 -74.76 6.00 14.92
CA MET A 1 -73.67 5.24 14.42
C MET A 1 -72.66 6.24 13.82
N LYS A 2 -71.54 6.54 14.54
CA LYS A 2 -70.57 7.56 14.15
C LYS A 2 -69.36 6.86 13.47
N ILE A 3 -69.22 7.11 12.20
CA ILE A 3 -68.07 6.62 11.42
C ILE A 3 -66.89 7.51 11.77
N ARG A 4 -65.82 6.93 12.37
CA ARG A 4 -64.56 7.61 12.62
C ARG A 4 -63.74 7.55 11.34
N THR A 5 -63.48 8.71 10.74
CA THR A 5 -62.58 8.88 9.62
C THR A 5 -61.14 8.71 10.13
N ILE A 6 -60.45 7.65 9.72
CA ILE A 6 -59.04 7.45 9.99
C ILE A 6 -58.26 8.20 8.92
N THR A 7 -57.64 9.30 9.31
CA THR A 7 -56.71 10.06 8.44
C THR A 7 -55.39 9.31 8.35
N LEU A 8 -55.14 8.69 7.22
CA LEU A 8 -53.82 8.09 6.91
C LEU A 8 -52.82 9.23 6.65
N ILE A 9 -51.93 9.46 7.60
CA ILE A 9 -50.78 10.30 7.41
C ILE A 9 -49.77 9.48 6.59
N LYS A 10 -49.65 9.78 5.31
CA LYS A 10 -48.56 9.27 4.47
C LYS A 10 -47.29 10.02 4.85
N ILE A 11 -46.43 9.41 5.65
CA ILE A 11 -45.07 9.86 5.88
C ILE A 11 -44.31 9.57 4.60
N LEU A 12 -44.11 10.60 3.78
CA LEU A 12 -43.25 10.57 2.64
C LEU A 12 -41.80 10.60 3.17
N ILE A 13 -41.17 9.45 3.35
CA ILE A 13 -39.74 9.36 3.60
C ILE A 13 -39.04 9.74 2.30
N ILE A 14 -38.68 11.02 2.18
CA ILE A 14 -37.72 11.46 1.16
C ILE A 14 -36.37 10.91 1.62
N LEU A 15 -36.00 9.72 1.14
CA LEU A 15 -34.60 9.31 1.12
C LEU A 15 -33.89 10.30 0.19
N SER A 16 -33.36 11.37 0.76
CA SER A 16 -32.34 12.16 0.08
C SER A 16 -31.16 11.20 -0.13
N SER A 17 -31.02 10.71 -1.34
CA SER A 17 -29.77 10.11 -1.80
C SER A 17 -28.75 11.23 -1.80
N LEU A 18 -28.14 11.47 -0.64
CA LEU A 18 -26.90 12.22 -0.60
C LEU A 18 -25.95 11.45 -1.52
N PRO A 19 -25.33 12.09 -2.50
CA PRO A 19 -24.28 11.43 -3.25
C PRO A 19 -23.25 11.00 -2.20
N ILE A 20 -23.06 9.70 -2.05
CA ILE A 20 -21.89 9.15 -1.37
C ILE A 20 -20.77 9.55 -2.32
N PHE A 21 -20.16 10.70 -2.07
CA PHE A 21 -18.85 10.99 -2.66
C PHE A 21 -17.95 9.92 -2.10
N GLY A 22 -17.69 8.88 -2.89
CA GLY A 22 -16.68 7.90 -2.56
C GLY A 22 -15.39 8.67 -2.33
N GLN A 23 -14.74 8.42 -1.20
CA GLN A 23 -13.41 8.95 -0.97
C GLN A 23 -12.52 8.41 -2.09
N ASN A 24 -11.72 9.28 -2.73
CA ASN A 24 -10.74 8.83 -3.70
C ASN A 24 -9.79 7.83 -3.05
N PHE A 25 -9.29 6.92 -3.84
CA PHE A 25 -8.20 6.05 -3.40
C PHE A 25 -6.93 6.88 -3.24
N SER A 26 -6.28 6.73 -2.10
CA SER A 26 -5.01 7.38 -1.80
C SER A 26 -4.06 6.38 -1.14
N ILE A 27 -2.76 6.64 -1.26
CA ILE A 27 -1.70 5.85 -0.66
C ILE A 27 -1.15 6.62 0.55
N ALA A 28 -1.03 5.95 1.70
CA ALA A 28 -0.35 6.52 2.84
C ALA A 28 1.09 6.01 2.91
N ARG A 29 2.06 6.91 2.64
CA ARG A 29 3.48 6.67 2.85
C ARG A 29 3.78 6.71 4.34
N ILE A 30 4.34 5.64 4.89
CA ILE A 30 4.66 5.55 6.32
C ILE A 30 5.92 6.35 6.65
N HIS A 31 5.77 7.39 7.47
CA HIS A 31 6.87 8.10 8.09
C HIS A 31 7.34 7.31 9.33
N TYR A 32 8.38 6.51 9.17
CA TYR A 32 9.00 5.74 10.25
C TYR A 32 10.22 6.47 10.85
N SER A 33 10.72 5.97 11.97
CA SER A 33 11.96 6.40 12.61
C SER A 33 13.10 5.40 12.35
N GLY A 34 14.29 5.67 12.83
CA GLY A 34 15.43 4.75 12.71
C GLY A 34 16.57 5.27 11.86
N GLY A 35 16.38 6.40 11.18
CA GLY A 35 17.41 7.05 10.36
C GLY A 35 17.40 6.65 8.88
N GLY A 36 16.48 5.79 8.47
CA GLY A 36 16.23 5.55 7.04
C GLY A 36 15.45 6.70 6.40
N ASP A 37 15.59 6.85 5.10
CA ASP A 37 15.01 7.93 4.31
C ASP A 37 13.63 7.55 3.76
N TRP A 38 12.66 7.35 4.66
CA TRP A 38 11.26 7.01 4.34
C TRP A 38 10.63 7.88 3.23
N TYR A 39 11.25 8.98 2.89
CA TYR A 39 10.84 9.97 1.89
C TYR A 39 11.54 9.80 0.54
N SER A 40 12.33 8.74 0.35
CA SER A 40 12.95 8.43 -0.94
C SER A 40 11.90 8.25 -2.04
N ASP A 41 12.33 8.34 -3.27
CA ASP A 41 11.51 8.21 -4.48
C ASP A 41 10.29 9.13 -4.45
N PRO A 42 10.49 10.47 -4.39
CA PRO A 42 9.42 11.40 -4.09
C PRO A 42 8.35 11.50 -5.19
N SER A 43 8.67 11.21 -6.45
CA SER A 43 7.71 11.22 -7.56
C SER A 43 7.04 9.85 -7.78
N SER A 44 7.53 8.79 -7.15
CA SER A 44 7.07 7.41 -7.38
C SER A 44 5.58 7.21 -7.12
N LEU A 45 5.08 7.61 -5.95
CA LEU A 45 3.67 7.40 -5.60
C LEU A 45 2.70 8.34 -6.33
N PRO A 46 3.00 9.62 -6.56
CA PRO A 46 2.21 10.46 -7.47
C PRO A 46 2.09 9.86 -8.86
N ASN A 47 3.19 9.35 -9.43
CA ASN A 47 3.18 8.68 -10.73
C ASN A 47 2.36 7.38 -10.71
N LEU A 48 2.48 6.56 -9.66
CA LEU A 48 1.67 5.34 -9.50
C LEU A 48 0.17 5.68 -9.37
N LEU A 49 -0.20 6.68 -8.59
CA LEU A 49 -1.58 7.14 -8.47
C LEU A 49 -2.13 7.63 -9.82
N LYS A 50 -1.36 8.45 -10.53
CA LYS A 50 -1.71 8.89 -11.88
C LYS A 50 -1.92 7.71 -12.82
N PHE A 51 -1.01 6.74 -12.82
CA PHE A 51 -1.13 5.53 -13.64
C PHE A 51 -2.41 4.75 -13.31
N LEU A 52 -2.75 4.57 -12.04
CA LEU A 52 -3.98 3.91 -11.62
C LEU A 52 -5.23 4.65 -12.11
N GLY A 53 -5.27 5.98 -11.99
CA GLY A 53 -6.39 6.78 -12.46
C GLY A 53 -6.58 6.75 -13.98
N GLU A 54 -5.49 6.68 -14.75
CA GLU A 54 -5.52 6.63 -16.21
C GLU A 54 -5.86 5.25 -16.77
N ASN A 55 -5.51 4.17 -16.06
CA ASN A 55 -5.60 2.80 -16.56
C ASN A 55 -6.69 1.96 -15.89
N THR A 56 -7.39 2.50 -14.90
CA THR A 56 -8.47 1.82 -14.18
C THR A 56 -9.70 2.71 -14.03
N GLN A 57 -10.77 2.18 -13.42
CA GLN A 57 -11.96 2.98 -13.07
C GLN A 57 -11.90 3.52 -11.63
N ILE A 58 -10.74 3.47 -10.99
CA ILE A 58 -10.56 3.93 -9.62
C ILE A 58 -10.34 5.45 -9.64
N SER A 59 -11.15 6.18 -8.89
CA SER A 59 -10.88 7.60 -8.62
C SER A 59 -9.75 7.70 -7.61
N VAL A 60 -8.70 8.41 -7.95
CA VAL A 60 -7.48 8.54 -7.13
C VAL A 60 -7.25 9.98 -6.69
N ASP A 61 -6.51 10.16 -5.60
CA ASP A 61 -5.90 11.44 -5.29
C ASP A 61 -4.67 11.68 -6.16
N GLU A 62 -4.25 12.94 -6.31
CA GLU A 62 -3.07 13.28 -7.14
C GLU A 62 -1.75 13.01 -6.41
N GLU A 63 -1.76 13.05 -5.07
CA GLU A 63 -0.60 12.94 -4.20
C GLU A 63 -0.81 11.88 -3.12
N GLU A 64 0.28 11.28 -2.65
CA GLU A 64 0.26 10.45 -1.47
C GLU A 64 0.07 11.27 -0.18
N VAL A 65 -0.41 10.63 0.87
CA VAL A 65 -0.41 11.21 2.21
C VAL A 65 0.74 10.65 3.02
N ARG A 66 1.42 11.48 3.79
CA ARG A 66 2.58 11.09 4.62
C ARG A 66 2.17 11.06 6.08
N LEU A 67 2.14 9.88 6.69
CA LEU A 67 1.60 9.67 8.02
C LEU A 67 2.52 8.79 8.89
N ARG A 68 2.55 9.11 10.18
CA ARG A 68 3.02 8.15 11.19
C ARG A 68 1.88 7.20 11.54
N PRO A 69 2.16 5.96 11.95
CA PRO A 69 1.11 5.08 12.47
C PRO A 69 0.36 5.65 13.67
N THR A 70 0.94 6.63 14.39
CA THR A 70 0.32 7.32 15.52
C THR A 70 -0.62 8.47 15.13
N ASP A 71 -0.64 8.90 13.87
CA ASP A 71 -1.51 9.97 13.43
C ASP A 71 -2.97 9.51 13.44
N PRO A 72 -3.93 10.38 13.84
CA PRO A 72 -5.34 9.99 13.98
C PRO A 72 -5.97 9.46 12.69
N GLU A 73 -5.52 9.99 11.55
CA GLU A 73 -6.03 9.66 10.22
C GLU A 73 -5.51 8.31 9.69
N PHE A 74 -4.51 7.71 10.30
CA PHE A 74 -3.81 6.52 9.79
C PHE A 74 -4.75 5.36 9.43
N TYR A 75 -5.81 5.17 10.23
CA TYR A 75 -6.80 4.11 9.97
C TYR A 75 -7.75 4.37 8.79
N GLN A 76 -7.70 5.55 8.18
CA GLN A 76 -8.54 5.89 7.03
C GLN A 76 -7.95 5.39 5.71
N TYR A 77 -6.66 5.03 5.71
CA TYR A 77 -5.94 4.63 4.51
C TYR A 77 -5.82 3.11 4.41
N PRO A 78 -6.48 2.49 3.41
CA PRO A 78 -6.42 1.04 3.24
C PRO A 78 -5.13 0.55 2.59
N TYR A 79 -4.38 1.44 1.91
CA TYR A 79 -3.11 1.13 1.27
C TYR A 79 -1.99 1.93 1.92
N LEU A 80 -1.08 1.20 2.55
CA LEU A 80 0.10 1.74 3.22
C LEU A 80 1.33 1.40 2.38
N TYR A 81 2.24 2.36 2.22
CA TYR A 81 3.50 2.16 1.51
C TYR A 81 4.68 2.49 2.42
N LEU A 82 5.71 1.67 2.36
CA LEU A 82 6.94 1.86 3.12
C LEU A 82 8.12 1.58 2.21
N THR A 83 9.04 2.51 2.11
CA THR A 83 10.28 2.38 1.35
C THR A 83 11.40 3.17 2.03
N GLY A 84 12.60 3.06 1.54
CA GLY A 84 13.75 3.87 1.92
C GLY A 84 15.03 3.05 2.14
N HIS A 85 16.14 3.77 2.21
CA HIS A 85 17.44 3.19 2.55
C HIS A 85 17.66 3.23 4.06
N GLY A 86 18.39 2.25 4.59
CA GLY A 86 18.80 2.21 5.98
C GLY A 86 17.74 1.68 6.95
N ASN A 87 17.78 2.16 8.20
CA ASN A 87 17.05 1.49 9.27
C ASN A 87 15.62 1.95 9.41
N VAL A 88 14.70 0.99 9.51
CA VAL A 88 13.30 1.17 9.91
C VAL A 88 13.18 0.95 11.42
N ARG A 89 12.45 1.83 12.11
CA ARG A 89 12.15 1.67 13.54
C ARG A 89 10.77 2.20 13.89
N PHE A 90 10.01 1.39 14.61
CA PHE A 90 8.70 1.78 15.17
C PHE A 90 8.75 1.85 16.69
N SER A 91 8.08 2.84 17.27
CA SER A 91 7.77 2.87 18.70
C SER A 91 6.80 1.74 19.06
N ALA A 92 6.62 1.46 20.36
CA ALA A 92 5.67 0.44 20.81
C ALA A 92 4.22 0.78 20.44
N GLU A 93 3.87 2.07 20.40
CA GLU A 93 2.56 2.53 19.97
C GLU A 93 2.38 2.35 18.46
N GLU A 94 3.36 2.73 17.64
CA GLU A 94 3.34 2.55 16.17
C GLU A 94 3.20 1.07 15.80
N VAL A 95 3.92 0.17 16.49
CA VAL A 95 3.77 -1.30 16.31
C VAL A 95 2.33 -1.74 16.57
N THR A 96 1.71 -1.23 17.63
CA THR A 96 0.33 -1.60 17.97
C THR A 96 -0.65 -1.10 16.92
N ARG A 97 -0.53 0.16 16.52
CA ARG A 97 -1.42 0.78 15.53
C ARG A 97 -1.28 0.19 14.15
N LEU A 98 -0.05 -0.09 13.70
CA LEU A 98 0.18 -0.77 12.43
C LEU A 98 -0.44 -2.17 12.43
N ARG A 99 -0.26 -2.95 13.51
CA ARG A 99 -0.91 -4.25 13.67
C ARG A 99 -2.43 -4.15 13.57
N GLU A 100 -3.03 -3.22 14.30
CA GLU A 100 -4.48 -3.02 14.28
C GLU A 100 -4.99 -2.63 12.90
N SER A 101 -4.30 -1.71 12.20
CA SER A 101 -4.66 -1.30 10.84
C SER A 101 -4.67 -2.48 9.88
N LEU A 102 -3.60 -3.27 9.88
CA LEU A 102 -3.46 -4.44 9.01
C LEU A 102 -4.51 -5.52 9.32
N LEU A 103 -4.79 -5.79 10.60
CA LEU A 103 -5.84 -6.75 10.98
C LEU A 103 -7.26 -6.26 10.66
N ARG A 104 -7.49 -4.95 10.58
CA ARG A 104 -8.78 -4.35 10.17
C ARG A 104 -8.97 -4.30 8.66
N GLY A 105 -8.00 -4.70 7.87
CA GLY A 105 -8.15 -4.79 6.41
C GLY A 105 -7.18 -3.94 5.59
N ALA A 106 -6.36 -3.12 6.21
CA ALA A 106 -5.31 -2.41 5.48
C ALA A 106 -4.30 -3.40 4.86
N PHE A 107 -3.63 -2.93 3.82
CA PHE A 107 -2.57 -3.63 3.11
C PHE A 107 -1.31 -2.78 3.18
N LEU A 108 -0.17 -3.38 3.49
CA LEU A 108 1.13 -2.74 3.46
C LEU A 108 1.94 -3.28 2.28
N HIS A 109 2.34 -2.39 1.38
CA HIS A 109 3.40 -2.64 0.44
C HIS A 109 4.70 -2.06 0.99
N ALA A 110 5.66 -2.90 1.28
CA ALA A 110 7.02 -2.50 1.62
C ALA A 110 7.91 -2.77 0.42
N ASP A 111 8.65 -1.77 -0.03
CA ASP A 111 9.53 -1.84 -1.17
C ASP A 111 10.97 -1.57 -0.74
N ASP A 112 11.88 -2.46 -1.10
CA ASP A 112 13.27 -2.41 -0.61
C ASP A 112 14.12 -1.54 -1.52
N ASN A 113 14.54 -0.41 -0.97
CA ASN A 113 15.47 0.50 -1.61
C ASN A 113 16.93 0.29 -1.15
N TYR A 114 17.31 -0.89 -0.79
CA TYR A 114 18.63 -1.26 -0.29
C TYR A 114 18.93 -0.86 1.16
N GLY A 115 19.28 -1.86 1.93
CA GLY A 115 19.78 -1.70 3.30
C GLY A 115 18.71 -1.62 4.39
N MET A 116 17.43 -1.65 4.06
CA MET A 116 16.37 -1.69 5.07
C MET A 116 15.97 -3.10 5.51
N ASP A 117 16.30 -4.15 4.76
CA ASP A 117 15.80 -5.52 4.92
C ASP A 117 15.89 -6.03 6.36
N ALA A 118 17.07 -6.02 6.96
CA ALA A 118 17.27 -6.59 8.30
C ALA A 118 16.40 -5.88 9.35
N SER A 119 16.36 -4.55 9.32
CA SER A 119 15.58 -3.75 10.26
C SER A 119 14.07 -3.85 10.00
N PHE A 120 13.65 -3.88 8.75
CA PHE A 120 12.25 -4.04 8.39
C PHE A 120 11.71 -5.39 8.84
N ARG A 121 12.45 -6.50 8.60
CA ARG A 121 12.05 -7.84 9.09
C ARG A 121 11.96 -7.89 10.61
N GLU A 122 12.91 -7.26 11.33
CA GLU A 122 12.85 -7.16 12.79
C GLU A 122 11.59 -6.41 13.26
N GLU A 123 11.28 -5.28 12.63
CA GLU A 123 10.10 -4.48 12.98
C GLU A 123 8.78 -5.19 12.64
N ILE A 124 8.68 -5.85 11.50
CA ILE A 124 7.49 -6.65 11.17
C ILE A 124 7.33 -7.84 12.11
N LYS A 125 8.43 -8.44 12.58
CA LYS A 125 8.38 -9.49 13.62
C LYS A 125 7.88 -8.96 14.96
N ARG A 126 8.13 -7.68 15.29
CA ARG A 126 7.52 -7.02 16.46
C ARG A 126 6.02 -6.76 16.25
N VAL A 127 5.62 -6.43 15.00
CA VAL A 127 4.20 -6.26 14.65
C VAL A 127 3.48 -7.61 14.74
N PHE A 128 4.04 -8.68 14.20
CA PHE A 128 3.45 -10.02 14.16
C PHE A 128 4.42 -11.10 14.65
N PRO A 129 4.60 -11.27 15.97
CA PRO A 129 5.60 -12.18 16.54
C PRO A 129 5.47 -13.64 16.10
N ASN A 130 4.26 -14.08 15.80
CA ASN A 130 3.93 -15.46 15.48
C ASN A 130 3.71 -15.71 13.98
N ARG A 131 4.09 -14.78 13.12
CA ARG A 131 3.95 -14.90 11.68
C ARG A 131 5.30 -14.73 11.01
N ASP A 132 5.52 -15.41 9.90
CA ASP A 132 6.73 -15.32 9.09
C ASP A 132 6.37 -15.00 7.65
N PHE A 133 7.28 -14.34 6.95
CA PHE A 133 7.15 -14.12 5.52
C PHE A 133 7.21 -15.45 4.76
N ILE A 134 6.38 -15.54 3.74
CA ILE A 134 6.34 -16.67 2.80
C ILE A 134 6.64 -16.10 1.43
N GLU A 135 7.58 -16.69 0.71
CA GLU A 135 7.82 -16.32 -0.69
C GLU A 135 6.60 -16.72 -1.54
N LEU A 136 6.09 -15.77 -2.30
CA LEU A 136 4.90 -15.99 -3.13
C LEU A 136 5.28 -16.81 -4.36
N PRO A 137 4.57 -17.88 -4.66
CA PRO A 137 4.80 -18.65 -5.88
C PRO A 137 4.40 -17.82 -7.12
N PHE A 138 5.02 -18.08 -8.26
CA PHE A 138 4.82 -17.30 -9.48
C PHE A 138 3.39 -17.32 -10.03
N ASP A 139 2.58 -18.31 -9.64
CA ASP A 139 1.16 -18.37 -9.97
C ASP A 139 0.25 -17.61 -8.97
N HIS A 140 0.85 -16.93 -7.98
CA HIS A 140 0.07 -16.13 -7.03
C HIS A 140 -0.65 -14.98 -7.75
N PRO A 141 -1.94 -14.72 -7.44
CA PRO A 141 -2.74 -13.71 -8.14
C PRO A 141 -2.11 -12.31 -8.20
N VAL A 142 -1.28 -11.92 -7.24
CA VAL A 142 -0.63 -10.59 -7.22
C VAL A 142 0.19 -10.33 -8.49
N PHE A 143 0.71 -11.37 -9.14
CA PHE A 143 1.50 -11.25 -10.37
C PHE A 143 0.65 -11.18 -11.65
N HIS A 144 -0.67 -11.37 -11.55
CA HIS A 144 -1.56 -11.55 -12.70
C HIS A 144 -2.81 -10.68 -12.67
N ILE A 145 -2.90 -9.71 -11.75
CA ILE A 145 -4.12 -8.90 -11.58
C ILE A 145 -4.28 -7.90 -12.73
N PHE A 146 -3.21 -7.25 -13.15
CA PHE A 146 -3.23 -6.23 -14.19
C PHE A 146 -2.27 -6.60 -15.32
N TYR A 147 -1.00 -6.78 -15.02
CA TYR A 147 0.01 -7.35 -15.91
C TYR A 147 0.20 -8.83 -15.61
N ASP A 148 0.85 -9.54 -16.53
CA ASP A 148 1.13 -10.97 -16.40
C ASP A 148 2.64 -11.19 -16.20
N PHE A 149 3.09 -11.16 -14.95
CA PHE A 149 4.47 -11.41 -14.55
C PHE A 149 4.72 -12.90 -14.31
N GLN A 150 4.85 -13.67 -15.37
CA GLN A 150 4.97 -15.14 -15.33
C GLN A 150 6.19 -15.64 -14.53
N ASN A 151 7.21 -14.81 -14.35
CA ASN A 151 8.45 -15.13 -13.63
C ASN A 151 8.60 -14.37 -12.30
N GLY A 152 7.48 -13.87 -11.75
CA GLY A 152 7.50 -13.06 -10.53
C GLY A 152 7.86 -11.59 -10.77
N LEU A 153 8.31 -10.91 -9.72
CA LEU A 153 8.60 -9.47 -9.79
C LEU A 153 9.79 -9.15 -10.72
N PRO A 154 9.73 -8.03 -11.42
CA PRO A 154 10.90 -7.52 -12.12
C PRO A 154 11.95 -7.01 -11.13
N LYS A 155 13.22 -7.07 -11.53
CA LYS A 155 14.31 -6.35 -10.86
C LYS A 155 14.51 -5.04 -11.58
N VAL A 156 14.13 -3.95 -10.91
CA VAL A 156 14.19 -2.61 -11.51
C VAL A 156 15.60 -2.03 -11.35
N HIS A 157 16.11 -2.06 -10.12
CA HIS A 157 17.46 -1.58 -9.83
C HIS A 157 18.36 -2.72 -9.32
N GLU A 158 19.63 -2.67 -9.68
CA GLU A 158 20.63 -3.68 -9.29
C GLU A 158 21.34 -3.25 -8.00
N HIS A 159 21.19 -4.02 -6.94
CA HIS A 159 21.92 -3.81 -5.68
C HIS A 159 22.98 -4.89 -5.48
N ASP A 160 22.57 -6.05 -4.95
CA ASP A 160 23.50 -7.12 -4.56
C ASP A 160 23.56 -8.28 -5.54
N GLY A 161 22.95 -8.16 -6.72
CA GLY A 161 22.91 -9.24 -7.72
C GLY A 161 22.02 -10.43 -7.36
N ASN A 162 21.24 -10.32 -6.27
CA ASN A 162 20.28 -11.34 -5.91
C ASN A 162 19.00 -11.24 -6.76
N PRO A 163 18.28 -12.35 -6.97
CA PRO A 163 16.99 -12.30 -7.68
C PRO A 163 15.96 -11.55 -6.85
N PRO A 164 14.98 -10.88 -7.50
CA PRO A 164 13.87 -10.23 -6.82
C PRO A 164 12.97 -11.29 -6.16
N GLN A 165 12.43 -10.95 -4.99
CA GLN A 165 11.52 -11.81 -4.24
C GLN A 165 10.27 -11.05 -3.82
N ALA A 166 9.11 -11.67 -4.01
CA ALA A 166 7.86 -11.22 -3.42
C ALA A 166 7.57 -12.02 -2.15
N LEU A 167 7.61 -11.36 -1.01
CA LEU A 167 7.41 -11.97 0.29
C LEU A 167 6.08 -11.54 0.88
N GLY A 168 5.20 -12.49 1.17
CA GLY A 168 3.87 -12.24 1.71
C GLY A 168 3.75 -12.54 3.20
N LEU A 169 3.03 -11.70 3.92
CA LEU A 169 2.56 -11.99 5.26
C LEU A 169 1.03 -12.05 5.25
N PHE A 170 0.46 -13.10 5.80
CA PHE A 170 -0.96 -13.40 5.65
C PHE A 170 -1.73 -13.33 6.98
N ASP A 171 -3.01 -12.94 6.89
CA ASP A 171 -4.03 -13.20 7.88
C ASP A 171 -5.05 -14.16 7.28
N GLU A 172 -5.04 -15.41 7.73
CA GLU A 172 -5.71 -16.52 7.05
C GLU A 172 -5.29 -16.59 5.57
N ASN A 173 -6.20 -16.28 4.64
CA ASN A 173 -5.94 -16.26 3.19
C ASN A 173 -5.74 -14.86 2.62
N ARG A 174 -5.77 -13.82 3.44
CA ARG A 174 -5.59 -12.44 3.00
C ARG A 174 -4.14 -12.02 3.11
N LEU A 175 -3.54 -11.64 1.99
CA LEU A 175 -2.24 -11.00 1.95
C LEU A 175 -2.35 -9.62 2.64
N MET A 176 -1.67 -9.46 3.79
CA MET A 176 -1.66 -8.20 4.56
C MET A 176 -0.46 -7.34 4.25
N VAL A 177 0.70 -7.99 4.07
CA VAL A 177 1.95 -7.32 3.75
C VAL A 177 2.53 -7.98 2.51
N LEU A 178 2.85 -7.19 1.52
CA LEU A 178 3.71 -7.56 0.40
C LEU A 178 5.05 -6.86 0.61
N TYR A 179 6.12 -7.60 0.61
CA TYR A 179 7.48 -7.07 0.64
C TYR A 179 8.20 -7.44 -0.65
N THR A 180 8.49 -6.42 -1.45
CA THR A 180 9.20 -6.53 -2.73
C THR A 180 10.68 -6.37 -2.49
N PHE A 181 11.32 -7.47 -2.06
CA PHE A 181 12.73 -7.50 -1.71
C PHE A 181 13.61 -7.60 -2.96
N GLU A 182 14.67 -6.83 -3.03
CA GLU A 182 15.61 -6.75 -4.17
C GLU A 182 14.95 -6.32 -5.49
N CYS A 183 13.82 -5.61 -5.43
CA CYS A 183 13.07 -5.18 -6.62
C CYS A 183 13.27 -3.71 -6.95
N ASP A 184 13.18 -2.85 -5.93
CA ASP A 184 13.24 -1.39 -6.05
C ASP A 184 12.22 -0.84 -7.05
N LEU A 185 10.94 -1.20 -6.84
CA LEU A 185 9.87 -0.78 -7.75
C LEU A 185 9.65 0.73 -7.71
N GLY A 186 9.92 1.35 -6.54
CA GLY A 186 9.83 2.79 -6.35
C GLY A 186 10.66 3.56 -7.37
N ASP A 187 11.89 3.14 -7.62
CA ASP A 187 12.77 3.72 -8.64
C ASP A 187 12.13 3.67 -10.04
N GLY A 188 11.46 2.57 -10.36
CA GLY A 188 10.80 2.39 -11.65
C GLY A 188 9.58 3.28 -11.86
N TRP A 189 8.98 3.79 -10.78
CA TRP A 189 7.83 4.70 -10.84
C TRP A 189 8.24 6.17 -10.78
N GLU A 190 9.52 6.48 -10.52
CA GLU A 190 10.04 7.84 -10.50
C GLU A 190 9.94 8.56 -11.86
N ASP A 191 10.12 9.87 -11.83
CA ASP A 191 10.19 10.67 -13.05
C ASP A 191 11.37 10.21 -13.94
N PRO A 192 11.21 10.20 -15.28
CA PRO A 192 12.22 9.67 -16.20
C PRO A 192 13.61 10.29 -16.08
N GLU A 193 13.67 11.52 -15.56
CA GLU A 193 14.92 12.28 -15.43
C GLU A 193 15.74 11.90 -14.20
N VAL A 194 15.18 11.13 -13.27
CA VAL A 194 15.83 10.79 -11.99
C VAL A 194 16.93 9.75 -12.19
N HIS A 195 16.73 8.78 -13.08
CA HIS A 195 17.63 7.65 -13.29
C HIS A 195 18.35 7.71 -14.62
N ASN A 196 19.52 7.06 -14.70
CA ASN A 196 20.36 7.04 -15.90
C ASN A 196 19.76 6.22 -17.07
N ASP A 197 18.86 5.29 -16.78
CA ASP A 197 18.13 4.47 -17.76
C ASP A 197 16.63 4.45 -17.45
N PRO A 198 15.96 5.60 -17.61
CA PRO A 198 14.61 5.80 -17.11
C PRO A 198 13.56 4.96 -17.85
N GLU A 199 13.72 4.74 -19.15
CA GLU A 199 12.73 4.02 -19.95
C GLU A 199 12.73 2.52 -19.60
N GLU A 200 13.90 1.91 -19.45
CA GLU A 200 14.03 0.50 -19.09
C GLU A 200 13.50 0.24 -17.67
N MET A 201 13.82 1.11 -16.72
CA MET A 201 13.35 1.00 -15.34
C MET A 201 11.83 1.09 -15.25
N ARG A 202 11.21 2.07 -15.92
CA ARG A 202 9.75 2.22 -15.96
C ARG A 202 9.05 1.01 -16.58
N LEU A 203 9.57 0.48 -17.67
CA LEU A 203 9.00 -0.70 -18.34
C LEU A 203 9.07 -1.96 -17.47
N ARG A 204 10.05 -2.04 -16.56
CA ARG A 204 10.18 -3.17 -15.63
C ARG A 204 9.26 -3.05 -14.42
N ALA A 205 8.90 -1.84 -14.01
CA ALA A 205 8.10 -1.59 -12.80
C ALA A 205 6.59 -1.53 -13.05
N LEU A 206 6.18 -1.39 -14.31
CA LEU A 206 4.78 -1.37 -14.74
C LEU A 206 4.29 -2.76 -15.13
#